data_99bbb42c73ecc8ee609ac5f721ca9b77
#
_entry.id   99bbb42c73ecc8ee609ac5f721ca9b77
#
_cell.length_a   1.000
_cell.length_b   1.000
_cell.length_c   1.000
_cell.angle_alpha   90.00
_cell.angle_beta   90.00
_cell.angle_gamma   90.00
#
_symmetry.space_group_name_H-M   'P 1'
#
loop_
_entity.id
_entity.type
_entity.pdbx_description
1 polymer ?
#
loop_
_entity_poly.entity_id
_entity_poly.type
_entity_poly.pdbx_seq_one_letter_code
_entity_poly.pdbx_strand_id
1 'polypeptide(L)'
;MSLTVAEAIAQRRAVRTYTDQPIPDDILDRVVAQALEAPTAFNAQRADVVVVRDQAVKDALFAASKQAQLRDAPAVLVIVARADAPTDLPELLGPDRAAYANGFFARLDAAALRETALKDAMLVAGFALIAAQGEGLATSPTTGWDESQVLEAVGLGGRDDRAVGLVIAMGYPAEQPVHPGREASRRVNDHY
;
A
#
# COMPACT_ATOMS: atom_id res chain seq x y z
N MET A 1 -20.01 -11.79 -9.52
CA MET A 1 -20.11 -10.51 -10.28
C MET A 1 -19.08 -9.57 -9.72
N SER A 2 -18.22 -9.01 -10.57
CA SER A 2 -17.26 -8.00 -10.13
C SER A 2 -18.01 -6.68 -9.84
N LEU A 3 -17.61 -5.99 -8.76
CA LEU A 3 -18.15 -4.68 -8.42
C LEU A 3 -17.65 -3.64 -9.44
N THR A 4 -18.47 -2.64 -9.72
CA THR A 4 -17.99 -1.42 -10.36
C THR A 4 -17.04 -0.67 -9.42
N VAL A 5 -16.18 0.19 -9.96
CA VAL A 5 -15.28 1.04 -9.14
C VAL A 5 -16.06 1.87 -8.13
N ALA A 6 -17.21 2.43 -8.53
CA ALA A 6 -18.08 3.20 -7.64
C ALA A 6 -18.63 2.36 -6.47
N GLU A 7 -19.05 1.13 -6.75
CA GLU A 7 -19.52 0.19 -5.74
C GLU A 7 -18.40 -0.24 -4.81
N ALA A 8 -17.21 -0.56 -5.33
CA ALA A 8 -16.06 -0.94 -4.52
C ALA A 8 -15.68 0.20 -3.56
N ILE A 9 -15.64 1.44 -4.02
CA ILE A 9 -15.37 2.61 -3.18
C ILE A 9 -16.47 2.79 -2.11
N ALA A 10 -17.74 2.69 -2.50
CA ALA A 10 -18.88 2.90 -1.59
C ALA A 10 -18.98 1.80 -0.52
N GLN A 11 -18.63 0.55 -0.86
CA GLN A 11 -18.80 -0.62 0.02
C GLN A 11 -17.56 -0.89 0.89
N ARG A 12 -16.36 -0.47 0.48
CA ARG A 12 -15.13 -0.76 1.23
C ARG A 12 -15.19 -0.24 2.67
N ARG A 13 -14.91 -1.13 3.61
CA ARG A 13 -14.80 -0.83 5.05
C ARG A 13 -13.45 -1.34 5.59
N ALA A 14 -13.04 -0.82 6.73
CA ALA A 14 -11.96 -1.41 7.51
C ALA A 14 -12.52 -2.61 8.27
N VAL A 15 -12.26 -3.81 7.75
CA VAL A 15 -12.66 -5.10 8.34
C VAL A 15 -11.45 -5.66 9.10
N ARG A 16 -11.64 -6.09 10.32
CA ARG A 16 -10.56 -6.57 11.21
C ARG A 16 -10.69 -8.03 11.59
N THR A 17 -11.81 -8.65 11.23
CA THR A 17 -12.08 -10.07 11.47
C THR A 17 -12.30 -10.78 10.14
N TYR A 18 -11.53 -11.80 9.87
CA TYR A 18 -11.53 -12.55 8.62
C TYR A 18 -11.92 -14.02 8.85
N THR A 19 -12.39 -14.68 7.79
CA THR A 19 -12.52 -16.12 7.78
C THR A 19 -11.14 -16.79 7.59
N ASP A 20 -11.03 -18.07 7.91
CA ASP A 20 -9.82 -18.85 7.69
C ASP A 20 -9.63 -19.24 6.21
N GLN A 21 -10.51 -18.80 5.31
CA GLN A 21 -10.43 -19.11 3.89
C GLN A 21 -9.15 -18.51 3.28
N PRO A 22 -8.27 -19.32 2.69
CA PRO A 22 -7.08 -18.82 2.04
C PRO A 22 -7.44 -18.00 0.79
N ILE A 23 -6.65 -16.98 0.50
CA ILE A 23 -6.77 -16.21 -0.74
C ILE A 23 -6.03 -16.99 -1.84
N PRO A 24 -6.69 -17.36 -2.96
CA PRO A 24 -6.04 -17.98 -4.11
C PRO A 24 -4.93 -17.08 -4.69
N ASP A 25 -3.86 -17.71 -5.21
CA ASP A 25 -2.73 -16.97 -5.76
C ASP A 25 -3.12 -16.04 -6.90
N ASP A 26 -3.98 -16.50 -7.80
CA ASP A 26 -4.46 -15.73 -8.94
C ASP A 26 -5.28 -14.48 -8.55
N ILE A 27 -6.03 -14.54 -7.43
CA ILE A 27 -6.74 -13.37 -6.89
C ILE A 27 -5.73 -12.39 -6.32
N LEU A 28 -4.76 -12.89 -5.55
CA LEU A 28 -3.74 -12.05 -4.94
C LEU A 28 -2.86 -11.36 -6.00
N ASP A 29 -2.47 -12.10 -7.04
CA ASP A 29 -1.70 -11.57 -8.17
C ASP A 29 -2.47 -10.46 -8.90
N ARG A 30 -3.80 -10.63 -9.11
CA ARG A 30 -4.64 -9.57 -9.70
C ARG A 30 -4.70 -8.32 -8.82
N VAL A 31 -4.86 -8.49 -7.50
CA VAL A 31 -4.87 -7.35 -6.57
C VAL A 31 -3.55 -6.59 -6.62
N VAL A 32 -2.42 -7.30 -6.61
CA VAL A 32 -1.09 -6.67 -6.68
C VAL A 32 -0.87 -6.00 -8.03
N ALA A 33 -1.20 -6.67 -9.14
CA ALA A 33 -1.07 -6.09 -10.48
C ALA A 33 -1.89 -4.79 -10.62
N GLN A 34 -3.15 -4.79 -10.15
CA GLN A 34 -4.01 -3.60 -10.16
C GLN A 34 -3.49 -2.50 -9.22
N ALA A 35 -2.88 -2.85 -8.09
CA ALA A 35 -2.27 -1.88 -7.19
C ALA A 35 -1.10 -1.15 -7.86
N LEU A 36 -0.28 -1.87 -8.61
CA LEU A 36 0.90 -1.34 -9.32
C LEU A 36 0.54 -0.49 -10.55
N GLU A 37 -0.71 -0.49 -11.01
CA GLU A 37 -1.23 0.45 -12.01
C GLU A 37 -1.41 1.88 -11.48
N ALA A 38 -1.20 2.10 -10.18
CA ALA A 38 -1.29 3.43 -9.60
C ALA A 38 -0.29 4.39 -10.25
N PRO A 39 -0.68 5.65 -10.53
CA PRO A 39 0.25 6.63 -11.07
C PRO A 39 1.33 6.99 -10.04
N THR A 40 2.55 7.21 -10.51
CA THR A 40 3.66 7.69 -9.70
C THR A 40 4.32 8.90 -10.35
N ALA A 41 5.06 9.71 -9.58
CA ALA A 41 5.78 10.85 -10.11
C ALA A 41 6.72 10.40 -11.25
N PHE A 42 6.56 10.99 -12.45
CA PHE A 42 7.29 10.63 -13.68
C PHE A 42 7.15 9.15 -14.12
N ASN A 43 6.19 8.41 -13.58
CA ASN A 43 6.13 6.94 -13.71
C ASN A 43 7.42 6.27 -13.19
N ALA A 44 8.01 6.80 -12.13
CA ALA A 44 9.24 6.28 -11.55
C ALA A 44 9.02 5.01 -10.69
N GLN A 45 7.77 4.62 -10.46
CA GLN A 45 7.36 3.35 -9.85
C GLN A 45 8.10 3.06 -8.52
N ARG A 46 8.22 4.08 -7.66
CA ARG A 46 8.99 4.04 -6.42
C ARG A 46 8.24 3.38 -5.26
N ALA A 47 7.45 2.35 -5.53
CA ALA A 47 6.73 1.59 -4.52
C ALA A 47 6.79 0.09 -4.82
N ASP A 48 7.11 -0.69 -3.79
CA ASP A 48 7.07 -2.14 -3.83
C ASP A 48 5.86 -2.64 -3.01
N VAL A 49 5.25 -3.75 -3.41
CA VAL A 49 4.20 -4.44 -2.67
C VAL A 49 4.75 -5.76 -2.16
N VAL A 50 5.01 -5.84 -0.86
CA VAL A 50 5.43 -7.09 -0.21
C VAL A 50 4.20 -7.86 0.23
N VAL A 51 4.03 -9.07 -0.30
CA VAL A 51 2.93 -9.97 0.04
C VAL A 51 3.38 -10.92 1.15
N VAL A 52 2.73 -10.85 2.30
CA VAL A 52 3.06 -11.64 3.49
C VAL A 52 1.94 -12.64 3.75
N ARG A 53 2.29 -13.94 3.73
CA ARG A 53 1.43 -15.06 4.15
C ARG A 53 2.06 -15.88 5.27
N ASP A 54 3.38 -15.83 5.39
CA ASP A 54 4.12 -16.55 6.42
C ASP A 54 3.69 -16.08 7.81
N GLN A 55 3.35 -17.04 8.69
CA GLN A 55 2.81 -16.72 10.01
C GLN A 55 3.85 -16.06 10.91
N ALA A 56 5.12 -16.44 10.82
CA ALA A 56 6.17 -15.83 11.65
C ALA A 56 6.39 -14.37 11.27
N VAL A 57 6.30 -14.03 9.97
CA VAL A 57 6.36 -12.65 9.50
C VAL A 57 5.14 -11.84 9.95
N LYS A 58 3.93 -12.43 9.89
CA LYS A 58 2.70 -11.80 10.40
C LYS A 58 2.75 -11.57 11.92
N ASP A 59 3.34 -12.49 12.68
CA ASP A 59 3.54 -12.34 14.12
C ASP A 59 4.51 -11.19 14.42
N ALA A 60 5.57 -11.02 13.62
CA ALA A 60 6.49 -9.89 13.72
C ALA A 60 5.80 -8.56 13.39
N LEU A 61 4.96 -8.51 12.35
CA LEU A 61 4.15 -7.33 12.02
C LEU A 61 3.15 -6.98 13.14
N PHE A 62 2.56 -7.99 13.79
CA PHE A 62 1.75 -7.77 14.99
C PHE A 62 2.59 -7.20 16.12
N ALA A 63 3.80 -7.72 16.36
CA ALA A 63 4.70 -7.21 17.40
C ALA A 63 5.05 -5.73 17.17
N ALA A 64 5.29 -5.33 15.91
CA ALA A 64 5.62 -3.96 15.51
C ALA A 64 4.45 -2.98 15.63
N SER A 65 3.19 -3.44 15.55
CA SER A 65 2.02 -2.58 15.44
C SER A 65 1.00 -2.73 16.56
N LYS A 66 1.01 -3.88 17.27
CA LYS A 66 -0.02 -4.33 18.23
C LYS A 66 -1.43 -4.46 17.62
N GLN A 67 -1.51 -4.62 16.29
CA GLN A 67 -2.74 -4.72 15.53
C GLN A 67 -3.04 -6.18 15.20
N ALA A 68 -3.97 -6.81 15.94
CA ALA A 68 -4.27 -8.25 15.84
C ALA A 68 -4.63 -8.71 14.42
N GLN A 69 -5.32 -7.88 13.64
CA GLN A 69 -5.69 -8.20 12.27
C GLN A 69 -4.50 -8.46 11.35
N LEU A 70 -3.29 -7.93 11.65
CA LEU A 70 -2.09 -8.23 10.86
C LEU A 70 -1.58 -9.66 11.08
N ARG A 71 -1.80 -10.19 12.30
CA ARG A 71 -1.46 -11.58 12.62
C ARG A 71 -2.51 -12.57 12.08
N ASP A 72 -3.79 -12.18 12.21
CA ASP A 72 -4.92 -13.09 12.04
C ASP A 72 -5.45 -13.14 10.59
N ALA A 73 -5.12 -12.16 9.75
CA ALA A 73 -5.54 -12.15 8.35
C ALA A 73 -4.87 -13.26 7.51
N PRO A 74 -5.55 -13.79 6.48
CA PRO A 74 -4.97 -14.73 5.51
C PRO A 74 -3.73 -14.18 4.79
N ALA A 75 -3.72 -12.87 4.49
CA ALA A 75 -2.57 -12.19 3.90
C ALA A 75 -2.43 -10.76 4.44
N VAL A 76 -1.21 -10.24 4.39
CA VAL A 76 -0.90 -8.83 4.65
C VAL A 76 -0.10 -8.27 3.48
N LEU A 77 -0.47 -7.08 3.02
CA LEU A 77 0.34 -6.31 2.08
C LEU A 77 1.12 -5.23 2.84
N VAL A 78 2.43 -5.17 2.63
CA VAL A 78 3.27 -4.07 3.11
C VAL A 78 3.68 -3.24 1.91
N ILE A 79 3.19 -2.01 1.83
CA ILE A 79 3.53 -1.09 0.75
C ILE A 79 4.79 -0.34 1.17
N VAL A 80 5.87 -0.59 0.45
CA VAL A 80 7.20 -0.06 0.76
C VAL A 80 7.56 1.00 -0.26
N ALA A 81 7.92 2.20 0.19
CA ALA A 81 8.44 3.27 -0.63
C ALA A 81 9.96 3.12 -0.82
N ARG A 82 10.46 3.32 -2.04
CA ARG A 82 11.89 3.46 -2.35
C ARG A 82 12.28 4.92 -2.12
N ALA A 83 12.86 5.21 -0.97
CA ALA A 83 13.06 6.56 -0.46
C ALA A 83 14.22 7.32 -1.13
N ASP A 84 15.16 6.63 -1.76
CA ASP A 84 16.28 7.24 -2.50
C ASP A 84 15.87 7.73 -3.90
N ALA A 85 16.76 8.49 -4.53
CA ALA A 85 16.62 8.82 -5.94
C ALA A 85 16.60 7.54 -6.79
N PRO A 86 15.66 7.41 -7.75
CA PRO A 86 15.57 6.21 -8.57
C PRO A 86 16.80 6.07 -9.49
N THR A 87 17.31 4.85 -9.62
CA THR A 87 18.49 4.55 -10.45
C THR A 87 18.14 3.81 -11.74
N ASP A 88 16.90 3.33 -11.85
CA ASP A 88 16.36 2.49 -12.94
C ASP A 88 15.51 3.28 -13.96
N LEU A 89 15.52 4.62 -13.89
CA LEU A 89 14.74 5.47 -14.80
C LEU A 89 15.05 5.26 -16.29
N PRO A 90 16.32 5.04 -16.72
CA PRO A 90 16.60 4.80 -18.14
C PRO A 90 15.90 3.57 -18.71
N GLU A 91 15.79 2.49 -17.90
CA GLU A 91 15.09 1.27 -18.29
C GLU A 91 13.57 1.48 -18.33
N LEU A 92 13.03 2.26 -17.40
CA LEU A 92 11.59 2.50 -17.27
C LEU A 92 11.06 3.52 -18.28
N LEU A 93 11.82 4.58 -18.56
CA LEU A 93 11.33 5.78 -19.28
C LEU A 93 12.02 6.01 -20.62
N GLY A 94 13.14 5.32 -20.89
CA GLY A 94 14.06 5.68 -21.94
C GLY A 94 14.95 6.88 -21.59
N PRO A 95 16.06 7.11 -22.33
CA PRO A 95 17.13 8.03 -21.92
C PRO A 95 16.69 9.49 -21.76
N ASP A 96 15.89 10.01 -22.69
CA ASP A 96 15.51 11.43 -22.69
C ASP A 96 14.59 11.80 -21.51
N ARG A 97 13.57 10.97 -21.25
CA ARG A 97 12.65 11.17 -20.12
C ARG A 97 13.36 10.93 -18.79
N ALA A 98 14.24 9.94 -18.74
CA ALA A 98 15.07 9.66 -17.58
C ALA A 98 15.96 10.85 -17.21
N ALA A 99 16.61 11.50 -18.18
CA ALA A 99 17.43 12.69 -17.95
C ALA A 99 16.63 13.84 -17.31
N TYR A 100 15.41 14.08 -17.80
CA TYR A 100 14.51 15.09 -17.22
C TYR A 100 14.11 14.75 -15.77
N ALA A 101 13.67 13.52 -15.53
CA ALA A 101 13.25 13.06 -14.20
C ALA A 101 14.43 13.04 -13.21
N ASN A 102 15.61 12.60 -13.63
CA ASN A 102 16.82 12.65 -12.83
C ASN A 102 17.17 14.08 -12.41
N GLY A 103 17.01 15.06 -13.32
CA GLY A 103 17.20 16.47 -13.02
C GLY A 103 16.23 17.01 -11.95
N PHE A 104 15.05 16.43 -11.81
CA PHE A 104 14.13 16.75 -10.72
C PHE A 104 14.59 16.11 -9.40
N PHE A 105 14.81 14.79 -9.38
CA PHE A 105 15.18 14.06 -8.15
C PHE A 105 16.53 14.53 -7.58
N ALA A 106 17.49 14.90 -8.42
CA ALA A 106 18.80 15.41 -8.00
C ALA A 106 18.75 16.75 -7.21
N ARG A 107 17.64 17.46 -7.26
CA ARG A 107 17.43 18.72 -6.50
C ARG A 107 16.79 18.52 -5.14
N LEU A 108 16.32 17.30 -4.86
CA LEU A 108 15.66 16.97 -3.61
C LEU A 108 16.70 16.51 -2.57
N ASP A 109 16.52 16.93 -1.34
CA ASP A 109 17.23 16.33 -0.20
C ASP A 109 16.59 14.98 0.20
N ALA A 110 17.22 14.27 1.12
CA ALA A 110 16.76 12.96 1.56
C ALA A 110 15.34 12.98 2.13
N ALA A 111 14.96 14.04 2.85
CA ALA A 111 13.61 14.18 3.43
C ALA A 111 12.57 14.35 2.32
N ALA A 112 12.83 15.20 1.33
CA ALA A 112 11.94 15.43 0.19
C ALA A 112 11.87 14.20 -0.73
N LEU A 113 12.96 13.45 -0.93
CA LEU A 113 12.98 12.19 -1.66
C LEU A 113 12.08 11.15 -0.97
N ARG A 114 12.22 11.00 0.36
CA ARG A 114 11.38 10.11 1.16
C ARG A 114 9.90 10.52 1.10
N GLU A 115 9.60 11.81 1.26
CA GLU A 115 8.23 12.31 1.21
C GLU A 115 7.56 12.04 -0.14
N THR A 116 8.26 12.30 -1.25
CA THR A 116 7.72 12.04 -2.60
C THR A 116 7.50 10.54 -2.84
N ALA A 117 8.41 9.67 -2.38
CA ALA A 117 8.25 8.23 -2.48
C ALA A 117 7.07 7.71 -1.65
N LEU A 118 6.84 8.26 -0.45
CA LEU A 118 5.68 7.92 0.36
C LEU A 118 4.36 8.34 -0.30
N LYS A 119 4.31 9.46 -1.01
CA LYS A 119 3.13 9.87 -1.79
C LYS A 119 2.82 8.86 -2.89
N ASP A 120 3.83 8.39 -3.63
CA ASP A 120 3.68 7.34 -4.63
C ASP A 120 3.18 6.04 -3.98
N ALA A 121 3.79 5.60 -2.88
CA ALA A 121 3.40 4.40 -2.15
C ALA A 121 1.95 4.47 -1.62
N MET A 122 1.50 5.63 -1.17
CA MET A 122 0.10 5.82 -0.72
C MET A 122 -0.90 5.74 -1.86
N LEU A 123 -0.54 6.14 -3.10
CA LEU A 123 -1.38 5.92 -4.27
C LEU A 123 -1.50 4.43 -4.58
N VAL A 124 -0.39 3.68 -4.58
CA VAL A 124 -0.40 2.21 -4.72
C VAL A 124 -1.25 1.55 -3.65
N ALA A 125 -1.13 1.98 -2.39
CA ALA A 125 -1.96 1.49 -1.29
C ALA A 125 -3.45 1.74 -1.52
N GLY A 126 -3.82 2.95 -1.98
CA GLY A 126 -5.20 3.29 -2.31
C GLY A 126 -5.79 2.39 -3.41
N PHE A 127 -5.01 2.12 -4.46
CA PHE A 127 -5.39 1.20 -5.53
C PHE A 127 -5.54 -0.22 -4.99
N ALA A 128 -4.61 -0.71 -4.16
CA ALA A 128 -4.70 -2.03 -3.53
C ALA A 128 -5.99 -2.23 -2.72
N LEU A 129 -6.43 -1.20 -1.97
CA LEU A 129 -7.66 -1.25 -1.19
C LEU A 129 -8.90 -1.41 -2.06
N ILE A 130 -8.96 -0.73 -3.21
CA ILE A 130 -10.10 -0.80 -4.14
C ILE A 130 -10.04 -2.08 -4.96
N ALA A 131 -8.86 -2.49 -5.41
CA ALA A 131 -8.64 -3.75 -6.13
C ALA A 131 -9.09 -4.95 -5.28
N ALA A 132 -8.65 -5.02 -4.01
CA ALA A 132 -9.07 -6.07 -3.09
C ALA A 132 -10.61 -6.12 -2.92
N GLN A 133 -11.26 -4.98 -2.77
CA GLN A 133 -12.72 -4.90 -2.67
C GLN A 133 -13.39 -5.40 -3.96
N GLY A 134 -12.83 -5.10 -5.13
CA GLY A 134 -13.32 -5.58 -6.44
C GLY A 134 -13.24 -7.09 -6.58
N GLU A 135 -12.23 -7.72 -5.97
CA GLU A 135 -12.05 -9.20 -5.93
C GLU A 135 -12.84 -9.87 -4.78
N GLY A 136 -13.68 -9.13 -4.05
CA GLY A 136 -14.49 -9.66 -2.94
C GLY A 136 -13.72 -9.84 -1.63
N LEU A 137 -12.52 -9.28 -1.53
CA LEU A 137 -11.72 -9.26 -0.31
C LEU A 137 -11.98 -8.01 0.50
N ALA A 138 -11.94 -8.16 1.82
CA ALA A 138 -11.98 -7.05 2.76
C ALA A 138 -10.57 -6.68 3.22
N THR A 139 -10.39 -5.43 3.62
CA THR A 139 -9.09 -4.90 4.03
C THR A 139 -9.16 -4.10 5.32
N SER A 140 -8.04 -4.08 6.07
CA SER A 140 -7.83 -3.19 7.20
C SER A 140 -6.49 -2.47 7.04
N PRO A 141 -6.47 -1.24 6.49
CA PRO A 141 -5.26 -0.44 6.43
C PRO A 141 -4.88 0.08 7.82
N THR A 142 -3.61 0.08 8.15
CA THR A 142 -3.08 0.63 9.39
C THR A 142 -1.85 1.51 9.15
N THR A 143 -1.72 2.57 9.94
CA THR A 143 -0.59 3.51 9.94
C THR A 143 0.12 3.58 11.29
N GLY A 144 -0.32 2.79 12.28
CA GLY A 144 0.28 2.74 13.62
C GLY A 144 1.22 1.55 13.74
N TRP A 145 2.51 1.78 13.54
CA TRP A 145 3.57 0.78 13.67
C TRP A 145 4.91 1.41 14.06
N ASP A 146 5.85 0.57 14.49
CA ASP A 146 7.27 0.89 14.50
C ASP A 146 7.85 0.56 13.12
N GLU A 147 8.31 1.58 12.39
CA GLU A 147 8.75 1.43 11.00
C GLU A 147 9.96 0.51 10.88
N SER A 148 10.93 0.61 11.79
CA SER A 148 12.14 -0.21 11.75
C SER A 148 11.82 -1.69 11.95
N GLN A 149 10.89 -2.01 12.85
CA GLN A 149 10.45 -3.38 13.09
C GLN A 149 9.63 -3.93 11.91
N VAL A 150 8.81 -3.11 11.24
CA VAL A 150 8.09 -3.55 10.03
C VAL A 150 9.08 -3.85 8.91
N LEU A 151 10.06 -2.97 8.66
CA LEU A 151 11.08 -3.21 7.65
C LEU A 151 11.91 -4.46 7.97
N GLU A 152 12.29 -4.67 9.24
CA GLU A 152 12.98 -5.89 9.65
C GLU A 152 12.14 -7.15 9.39
N ALA A 153 10.85 -7.12 9.75
CA ALA A 153 9.92 -8.23 9.55
C ALA A 153 9.82 -8.68 8.07
N VAL A 154 9.94 -7.75 7.13
CA VAL A 154 9.88 -8.04 5.69
C VAL A 154 11.26 -8.17 5.03
N GLY A 155 12.33 -8.33 5.81
CA GLY A 155 13.68 -8.56 5.30
C GLY A 155 14.40 -7.31 4.79
N LEU A 156 13.95 -6.13 5.18
CA LEU A 156 14.51 -4.82 4.80
C LEU A 156 15.16 -4.08 6.00
N GLY A 157 15.47 -4.80 7.08
CA GLY A 157 16.11 -4.22 8.26
C GLY A 157 17.44 -3.52 7.91
N GLY A 158 17.65 -2.33 8.50
CA GLY A 158 18.85 -1.52 8.25
C GLY A 158 18.90 -0.83 6.87
N ARG A 159 17.80 -0.82 6.11
CA ARG A 159 17.67 -0.15 4.82
C ARG A 159 17.13 1.27 5.00
N ASP A 160 18.01 2.27 5.02
CA ASP A 160 17.65 3.70 5.13
C ASP A 160 16.97 4.23 3.85
N ASP A 161 17.17 3.54 2.74
CA ASP A 161 16.59 3.83 1.43
C ASP A 161 15.17 3.23 1.24
N ARG A 162 14.56 2.76 2.32
CA ARG A 162 13.19 2.22 2.33
C ARG A 162 12.35 2.88 3.42
N ALA A 163 11.06 3.05 3.12
CA ALA A 163 10.09 3.55 4.08
C ALA A 163 8.77 2.77 3.96
N VAL A 164 8.02 2.67 5.05
CA VAL A 164 6.72 1.99 5.05
C VAL A 164 5.62 3.00 4.72
N GLY A 165 4.94 2.82 3.58
CA GLY A 165 3.79 3.62 3.19
C GLY A 165 2.54 3.21 3.96
N LEU A 166 2.15 1.93 3.83
CA LEU A 166 0.95 1.41 4.49
C LEU A 166 1.09 -0.09 4.71
N VAL A 167 0.49 -0.60 5.82
CA VAL A 167 0.34 -2.04 6.08
C VAL A 167 -1.14 -2.38 6.02
N ILE A 168 -1.51 -3.39 5.22
CA ILE A 168 -2.90 -3.74 4.91
C ILE A 168 -3.15 -5.21 5.21
N ALA A 169 -3.92 -5.50 6.27
CA ALA A 169 -4.47 -6.85 6.45
C ALA A 169 -5.56 -7.12 5.41
N MET A 170 -5.62 -8.32 4.85
CA MET A 170 -6.53 -8.68 3.76
C MET A 170 -7.02 -10.12 3.88
N GLY A 171 -8.32 -10.32 3.61
CA GLY A 171 -8.95 -11.63 3.63
C GLY A 171 -10.45 -11.57 3.31
N TYR A 172 -11.11 -12.73 3.33
CA TYR A 172 -12.58 -12.77 3.22
C TYR A 172 -13.21 -12.32 4.54
N PRO A 173 -14.19 -11.38 4.52
CA PRO A 173 -14.72 -10.77 5.73
C PRO A 173 -15.53 -11.78 6.57
N ALA A 174 -15.29 -11.79 7.89
CA ALA A 174 -16.14 -12.46 8.87
C ALA A 174 -17.06 -11.47 9.63
N GLU A 175 -16.99 -10.20 9.31
CA GLU A 175 -17.81 -9.12 9.87
C GLU A 175 -18.24 -8.14 8.79
N GLN A 176 -19.30 -7.36 9.06
CA GLN A 176 -19.78 -6.31 8.17
C GLN A 176 -19.91 -4.99 8.94
N PRO A 177 -18.83 -4.22 9.04
CA PRO A 177 -18.85 -2.94 9.75
C PRO A 177 -19.79 -1.93 9.12
N VAL A 178 -20.54 -1.21 9.96
CA VAL A 178 -21.41 -0.13 9.52
C VAL A 178 -20.59 0.99 8.88
N HIS A 179 -21.18 1.68 7.89
CA HIS A 179 -20.52 2.83 7.27
C HIS A 179 -20.38 3.96 8.31
N PRO A 180 -19.14 4.42 8.58
CA PRO A 180 -18.88 5.40 9.65
C PRO A 180 -19.26 6.85 9.27
N GLY A 181 -19.83 7.05 8.07
CA GLY A 181 -20.09 8.39 7.55
C GLY A 181 -18.86 9.05 6.92
N ARG A 182 -19.09 10.20 6.31
CA ARG A 182 -18.07 11.13 5.81
C ARG A 182 -18.56 12.54 6.03
N GLU A 183 -17.64 13.41 6.40
CA GLU A 183 -17.94 14.82 6.68
C GLU A 183 -17.99 15.61 5.36
N ALA A 184 -19.18 16.03 4.95
CA ALA A 184 -19.38 16.74 3.68
C ALA A 184 -18.76 18.15 3.67
N SER A 185 -18.61 18.78 4.83
CA SER A 185 -18.00 20.11 4.99
C SER A 185 -16.49 20.11 4.67
N ARG A 186 -15.86 18.94 4.51
CA ARG A 186 -14.47 18.82 4.05
C ARG A 186 -14.28 19.18 2.59
N ARG A 187 -15.37 19.34 1.83
CA ARG A 187 -15.29 19.92 0.48
C ARG A 187 -15.15 21.44 0.59
N VAL A 188 -14.02 21.94 0.12
CA VAL A 188 -13.74 23.39 0.01
C VAL A 188 -13.69 23.74 -1.48
N ASN A 189 -14.35 24.82 -1.89
CA ASN A 189 -14.31 25.31 -3.26
C ASN A 189 -13.45 26.58 -3.29
N ASP A 190 -12.55 26.66 -4.28
CA ASP A 190 -11.68 27.79 -4.63
C ASP A 190 -10.65 28.15 -3.56
N HIS A 191 -11.07 28.52 -2.35
CA HIS A 191 -10.21 29.00 -1.28
C HIS A 191 -10.47 28.27 0.03
N TYR A 192 -9.41 28.10 0.82
CA TYR A 192 -9.50 27.56 2.18
C TYR A 192 -9.85 28.66 3.15
#